data_95d6faa3b435ec4ac32889b30e07e92d
#
_entry.id   95d6faa3b435ec4ac32889b30e07e92d
#
_cell.length_a   1.000
_cell.length_b   1.000
_cell.length_c   1.000
_cell.angle_alpha   90.00
_cell.angle_beta   90.00
_cell.angle_gamma   90.00
#
_symmetry.space_group_name_H-M   'P 1'
#
loop_
_entity.id
_entity.type
_entity.pdbx_description
1 polymer ?
#
loop_
_entity_poly.entity_id
_entity_poly.type
_entity_poly.pdbx_seq_one_letter_code
_entity_poly.pdbx_strand_id
1 'polypeptide(L)'
;MAQPHHFIRITTCKLLYGRVPKAANSSIKAALCRLLSERPPQGTKTTSDKFWQHETNNETELITLRKARKYRRSHFSFSFVRNPFDRLIAAYNNKVIEIEQPPLPMQHMGIHHDMSFESFLDVLIDTPIQRYDVHVLPQSHLLCLGRQVIPKFVGRVEQIDEHWDILRNILLREGINVMESLPQKNVRRSEKNSLKEYFHNDSLINKALQLYSDDVNLFYNDTSIDNLINNAPLPQITPLQSRSLKLSSWLQDHVFNR
;
A
#
# COMPACT_ATOMS: atom_id res chain seq x y z
N MET A 1 -8.19 -17.45 -11.17
CA MET A 1 -6.90 -16.74 -11.01
C MET A 1 -6.39 -16.92 -9.58
N ALA A 2 -5.08 -17.19 -9.41
CA ALA A 2 -4.47 -17.23 -8.07
C ALA A 2 -4.60 -15.86 -7.42
N GLN A 3 -5.09 -15.80 -6.18
CA GLN A 3 -5.15 -14.54 -5.44
C GLN A 3 -3.73 -14.08 -5.11
N PRO A 4 -3.37 -12.84 -5.42
CA PRO A 4 -2.01 -12.37 -5.12
C PRO A 4 -1.73 -12.40 -3.61
N HIS A 5 -0.48 -12.75 -3.27
CA HIS A 5 -0.03 -12.84 -1.89
C HIS A 5 0.41 -11.46 -1.41
N HIS A 6 -0.51 -10.70 -0.80
CA HIS A 6 -0.24 -9.32 -0.37
C HIS A 6 0.21 -9.20 1.08
N PHE A 7 0.20 -10.28 1.86
CA PHE A 7 0.59 -10.24 3.26
C PHE A 7 1.85 -11.06 3.50
N ILE A 8 2.76 -10.54 4.31
CA ILE A 8 3.83 -11.28 4.95
C ILE A 8 3.34 -11.69 6.33
N ARG A 9 3.34 -12.99 6.62
CA ARG A 9 3.14 -13.53 7.95
C ARG A 9 4.49 -13.85 8.55
N ILE A 10 4.78 -13.33 9.75
CA ILE A 10 5.93 -13.68 10.54
C ILE A 10 5.41 -14.65 11.63
N THR A 11 5.87 -15.90 11.57
CA THR A 11 5.29 -16.99 12.39
C THR A 11 5.76 -16.93 13.82
N THR A 12 6.99 -16.52 14.05
CA THR A 12 7.67 -16.48 15.36
C THR A 12 7.03 -15.50 16.33
N CYS A 13 6.56 -14.35 15.85
CA CYS A 13 5.96 -13.30 16.69
C CYS A 13 4.49 -13.01 16.38
N LYS A 14 3.83 -13.89 15.62
CA LYS A 14 2.40 -13.76 15.25
C LYS A 14 2.03 -12.40 14.65
N LEU A 15 2.85 -11.90 13.72
CA LEU A 15 2.69 -10.61 13.06
C LEU A 15 2.28 -10.81 11.60
N LEU A 16 1.39 -9.94 11.12
CA LEU A 16 1.02 -9.84 9.71
C LEU A 16 1.31 -8.43 9.20
N TYR A 17 1.99 -8.34 8.08
CA TYR A 17 2.20 -7.09 7.37
C TYR A 17 1.48 -7.10 6.02
N GLY A 18 0.49 -6.23 5.85
CA GLY A 18 -0.18 -5.97 4.57
C GLY A 18 0.69 -5.09 3.69
N ARG A 19 1.20 -5.65 2.59
CA ARG A 19 2.12 -4.97 1.69
C ARG A 19 1.37 -4.07 0.71
N VAL A 20 1.72 -2.79 0.70
CA VAL A 20 1.24 -1.84 -0.31
C VAL A 20 2.44 -1.31 -1.10
N PRO A 21 2.56 -1.64 -2.40
CA PRO A 21 3.62 -1.07 -3.24
C PRO A 21 3.53 0.46 -3.26
N LYS A 22 4.69 1.13 -3.27
CA LYS A 22 4.82 2.60 -3.24
C LYS A 22 4.39 3.27 -1.93
N ALA A 23 4.06 2.49 -0.88
CA ALA A 23 3.76 2.98 0.47
C ALA A 23 4.82 2.47 1.47
N ALA A 24 6.04 2.97 1.37
CA ALA A 24 7.21 2.65 2.22
C ALA A 24 7.54 1.14 2.35
N ASN A 25 7.01 0.29 1.46
CA ASN A 25 7.11 -1.17 1.54
C ASN A 25 8.56 -1.69 1.68
N SER A 26 9.53 -1.08 0.99
CA SER A 26 10.95 -1.48 1.08
C SER A 26 11.55 -1.18 2.46
N SER A 27 11.24 -0.04 3.04
CA SER A 27 11.69 0.37 4.38
C SER A 27 11.09 -0.52 5.46
N ILE A 28 9.78 -0.79 5.37
CA ILE A 28 9.08 -1.67 6.31
C ILE A 28 9.63 -3.10 6.22
N LYS A 29 9.80 -3.66 5.02
CA LYS A 29 10.43 -4.98 4.84
C LYS A 29 11.83 -5.03 5.47
N ALA A 30 12.65 -4.00 5.29
CA ALA A 30 13.97 -3.93 5.90
C ALA A 30 13.91 -3.89 7.45
N ALA A 31 12.92 -3.18 8.02
CA ALA A 31 12.70 -3.19 9.46
C ALA A 31 12.24 -4.56 9.97
N LEU A 32 11.36 -5.24 9.24
CA LEU A 32 10.85 -6.56 9.60
C LEU A 32 11.91 -7.67 9.54
N CYS A 33 12.97 -7.51 8.73
CA CYS A 33 14.09 -8.46 8.73
C CYS A 33 14.77 -8.58 10.10
N ARG A 34 14.62 -7.60 10.99
CA ARG A 34 15.14 -7.64 12.35
C ARG A 34 14.38 -8.61 13.29
N LEU A 35 13.20 -9.05 12.89
CA LEU A 35 12.38 -10.00 13.63
C LEU A 35 12.73 -11.46 13.28
N LEU A 36 13.59 -11.68 12.28
CA LEU A 36 14.08 -13.01 11.92
C LEU A 36 15.17 -13.43 12.90
N SER A 37 15.24 -14.72 13.19
CA SER A 37 16.25 -15.33 14.07
C SER A 37 17.66 -15.09 13.54
N GLU A 38 17.81 -15.17 12.21
CA GLU A 38 19.06 -14.91 11.53
C GLU A 38 18.94 -13.66 10.65
N ARG A 39 19.95 -12.80 10.71
CA ARG A 39 20.01 -11.64 9.81
C ARG A 39 20.33 -12.09 8.40
N PRO A 40 19.60 -11.57 7.38
CA PRO A 40 19.95 -11.86 6.00
C PRO A 40 21.40 -11.48 5.71
N PRO A 41 22.15 -12.31 4.97
CA PRO A 41 23.51 -11.99 4.52
C PRO A 41 23.57 -10.64 3.79
N GLN A 42 24.73 -9.99 3.86
CA GLN A 42 24.96 -8.75 3.11
C GLN A 42 24.72 -8.97 1.61
N GLY A 43 24.03 -8.05 0.96
CA GLY A 43 23.67 -8.18 -0.46
C GLY A 43 22.35 -8.91 -0.73
N THR A 44 21.72 -9.52 0.29
CA THR A 44 20.42 -10.17 0.10
C THR A 44 19.35 -9.17 -0.31
N LYS A 45 18.61 -9.49 -1.38
CA LYS A 45 17.48 -8.66 -1.87
C LYS A 45 16.23 -8.87 -1.01
N THR A 46 16.23 -8.33 0.21
CA THR A 46 15.13 -8.46 1.17
C THR A 46 13.82 -7.82 0.73
N THR A 47 13.81 -7.07 -0.38
CA THR A 47 12.59 -6.51 -0.99
C THR A 47 11.87 -7.51 -1.90
N SER A 48 12.52 -8.61 -2.29
CA SER A 48 11.94 -9.62 -3.20
C SER A 48 10.91 -10.50 -2.48
N ASP A 49 9.95 -11.02 -3.24
CA ASP A 49 8.99 -12.00 -2.71
C ASP A 49 9.64 -13.35 -2.48
N LYS A 50 10.65 -13.71 -3.31
CA LYS A 50 11.44 -14.94 -3.16
C LYS A 50 12.07 -15.02 -1.77
N PHE A 51 12.65 -13.91 -1.28
CA PHE A 51 13.24 -13.86 0.06
C PHE A 51 12.20 -14.23 1.13
N TRP A 52 11.05 -13.54 1.16
CA TRP A 52 10.02 -13.74 2.17
C TRP A 52 9.32 -15.08 2.09
N GLN A 53 9.36 -15.74 0.94
CA GLN A 53 8.72 -17.03 0.74
C GLN A 53 9.66 -18.21 1.00
N HIS A 54 10.97 -18.07 0.72
CA HIS A 54 11.87 -19.22 0.65
C HIS A 54 13.21 -19.06 1.38
N GLU A 55 13.59 -17.83 1.79
CA GLU A 55 14.95 -17.55 2.27
C GLU A 55 14.97 -17.11 3.75
N THR A 56 13.94 -17.45 4.53
CA THR A 56 13.78 -17.02 5.93
C THR A 56 13.66 -18.22 6.89
N ASN A 57 14.23 -19.37 6.56
CA ASN A 57 14.19 -20.58 7.39
C ASN A 57 12.77 -20.95 7.85
N ASN A 58 11.77 -20.78 6.98
CA ASN A 58 10.33 -20.97 7.27
C ASN A 58 9.76 -20.06 8.37
N GLU A 59 10.48 -19.02 8.77
CA GLU A 59 9.96 -18.05 9.75
C GLU A 59 8.93 -17.10 9.14
N THR A 60 8.85 -17.01 7.82
CA THR A 60 7.86 -16.18 7.14
C THR A 60 7.12 -16.92 6.03
N GLU A 61 5.95 -16.40 5.70
CA GLU A 61 5.07 -16.94 4.67
C GLU A 61 4.38 -15.79 3.93
N LEU A 62 4.35 -15.86 2.61
CA LEU A 62 3.50 -14.97 1.82
C LEU A 62 2.09 -15.55 1.75
N ILE A 63 1.11 -14.80 2.19
CA ILE A 63 -0.28 -15.26 2.26
C ILE A 63 -1.26 -14.35 1.52
N THR A 64 -2.35 -14.93 1.08
CA THR A 64 -3.47 -14.21 0.47
C THR A 64 -4.25 -13.38 1.49
N LEU A 65 -4.99 -12.39 1.04
CA LEU A 65 -5.89 -11.58 1.86
C LEU A 65 -6.92 -12.45 2.63
N ARG A 66 -7.46 -13.50 1.99
CA ARG A 66 -8.38 -14.45 2.65
C ARG A 66 -7.70 -15.23 3.78
N LYS A 67 -6.44 -15.63 3.59
CA LYS A 67 -5.66 -16.32 4.62
C LYS A 67 -5.31 -15.36 5.76
N ALA A 68 -4.94 -14.10 5.45
CA ALA A 68 -4.70 -13.06 6.45
C ALA A 68 -5.93 -12.78 7.33
N ARG A 69 -7.14 -12.76 6.75
CA ARG A 69 -8.39 -12.65 7.51
C ARG A 69 -8.55 -13.76 8.55
N LYS A 70 -8.18 -15.02 8.22
CA LYS A 70 -8.27 -16.15 9.16
C LYS A 70 -7.33 -15.94 10.36
N TYR A 71 -6.15 -15.39 10.13
CA TYR A 71 -5.17 -15.11 11.18
C TYR A 71 -5.46 -13.83 11.99
N ARG A 72 -6.40 -12.97 11.56
CA ARG A 72 -6.66 -11.67 12.20
C ARG A 72 -6.97 -11.75 13.71
N ARG A 73 -7.53 -12.87 14.19
CA ARG A 73 -7.84 -13.06 15.61
C ARG A 73 -6.60 -13.41 16.44
N SER A 74 -5.66 -14.16 15.87
CA SER A 74 -4.48 -14.72 16.56
C SER A 74 -3.19 -13.95 16.33
N HIS A 75 -3.17 -13.03 15.33
CA HIS A 75 -2.00 -12.25 14.98
C HIS A 75 -2.32 -10.76 15.09
N PHE A 76 -1.34 -9.96 15.47
CA PHE A 76 -1.40 -8.53 15.21
C PHE A 76 -1.18 -8.29 13.71
N SER A 77 -1.85 -7.30 13.14
CA SER A 77 -1.74 -7.02 11.71
C SER A 77 -1.69 -5.52 11.45
N PHE A 78 -0.77 -5.11 10.57
CA PHE A 78 -0.63 -3.71 10.21
C PHE A 78 -0.35 -3.52 8.72
N SER A 79 -0.52 -2.28 8.28
CA SER A 79 -0.12 -1.80 6.96
C SER A 79 0.16 -0.31 7.00
N PHE A 80 0.73 0.20 5.91
CA PHE A 80 0.81 1.63 5.62
C PHE A 80 0.21 1.89 4.25
N VAL A 81 -0.50 3.01 4.15
CA VAL A 81 -1.09 3.53 2.91
C VAL A 81 -0.45 4.87 2.57
N ARG A 82 -0.58 5.29 1.34
CA ARG A 82 -0.09 6.55 0.81
C ARG A 82 -1.21 7.28 0.09
N ASN A 83 -1.19 8.61 0.08
CA ASN A 83 -2.06 9.43 -0.74
C ASN A 83 -2.25 8.78 -2.12
N PRO A 84 -3.47 8.41 -2.53
CA PRO A 84 -3.70 7.64 -3.76
C PRO A 84 -3.16 8.32 -5.01
N PHE A 85 -3.22 9.65 -5.09
CA PHE A 85 -2.69 10.44 -6.20
C PHE A 85 -1.16 10.37 -6.25
N ASP A 86 -0.50 10.58 -5.11
CA ASP A 86 0.96 10.51 -4.99
C ASP A 86 1.48 9.08 -5.21
N ARG A 87 0.75 8.07 -4.76
CA ARG A 87 1.05 6.65 -5.02
C ARG A 87 0.96 6.32 -6.50
N LEU A 88 -0.06 6.82 -7.19
CA LEU A 88 -0.28 6.63 -8.62
C LEU A 88 0.87 7.23 -9.44
N ILE A 89 1.24 8.48 -9.16
CA ILE A 89 2.40 9.13 -9.79
C ILE A 89 3.69 8.36 -9.50
N ALA A 90 3.89 7.90 -8.27
CA ALA A 90 5.07 7.10 -7.93
C ALA A 90 5.11 5.75 -8.67
N ALA A 91 3.97 5.18 -9.02
CA ALA A 91 3.89 3.98 -9.86
C ALA A 91 4.18 4.33 -11.33
N TYR A 92 3.54 5.36 -11.87
CA TYR A 92 3.75 5.86 -13.23
C TYR A 92 5.22 6.21 -13.49
N ASN A 93 5.81 7.10 -12.69
CA ASN A 93 7.21 7.50 -12.87
C ASN A 93 8.15 6.29 -12.81
N ASN A 94 7.95 5.39 -11.85
CA ASN A 94 8.84 4.25 -11.71
C ASN A 94 8.64 3.17 -12.78
N LYS A 95 7.44 2.95 -13.29
CA LYS A 95 7.13 1.79 -14.12
C LYS A 95 6.92 2.13 -15.58
N VAL A 96 6.63 3.39 -15.88
CA VAL A 96 6.36 3.85 -17.25
C VAL A 96 7.50 4.74 -17.77
N ILE A 97 8.03 5.63 -16.90
CA ILE A 97 9.05 6.59 -17.33
C ILE A 97 10.48 6.07 -17.10
N GLU A 98 10.79 5.47 -15.94
CA GLU A 98 12.17 5.14 -15.57
C GLU A 98 12.62 3.77 -16.06
N ILE A 99 11.71 2.87 -16.34
CA ILE A 99 12.00 1.49 -16.74
C ILE A 99 11.64 1.33 -18.21
N GLU A 100 12.62 1.04 -19.06
CA GLU A 100 12.40 0.82 -20.51
C GLU A 100 11.38 -0.30 -20.79
N GLN A 101 11.36 -1.32 -19.96
CA GLN A 101 10.39 -2.41 -20.07
C GLN A 101 9.52 -2.47 -18.82
N PRO A 102 8.28 -1.94 -18.85
CA PRO A 102 7.33 -2.11 -17.78
C PRO A 102 7.13 -3.58 -17.39
N PRO A 103 6.74 -3.89 -16.14
CA PRO A 103 6.46 -5.27 -15.73
C PRO A 103 5.48 -5.97 -16.67
N LEU A 104 5.68 -7.27 -16.94
CA LEU A 104 4.82 -8.05 -17.83
C LEU A 104 3.32 -7.87 -17.58
N PRO A 105 2.81 -7.86 -16.32
CA PRO A 105 1.40 -7.59 -16.09
C PRO A 105 0.95 -6.22 -16.62
N MET A 106 1.79 -5.19 -16.50
CA MET A 106 1.50 -3.86 -17.06
C MET A 106 1.52 -3.85 -18.58
N GLN A 107 2.48 -4.56 -19.21
CA GLN A 107 2.50 -4.72 -20.68
C GLN A 107 1.22 -5.40 -21.18
N HIS A 108 0.74 -6.42 -20.47
CA HIS A 108 -0.52 -7.10 -20.80
C HIS A 108 -1.77 -6.21 -20.62
N MET A 109 -1.65 -5.12 -19.86
CA MET A 109 -2.68 -4.07 -19.77
C MET A 109 -2.61 -3.09 -20.94
N GLY A 110 -1.54 -3.11 -21.75
CA GLY A 110 -1.28 -2.13 -22.81
C GLY A 110 -0.39 -0.97 -22.37
N ILE A 111 0.20 -1.04 -21.19
CA ILE A 111 1.11 -0.02 -20.68
C ILE A 111 2.51 -0.24 -21.28
N HIS A 112 3.06 0.79 -21.89
CA HIS A 112 4.39 0.79 -22.48
C HIS A 112 5.23 1.96 -21.95
N HIS A 113 6.54 1.90 -22.17
CA HIS A 113 7.48 2.95 -21.80
C HIS A 113 7.12 4.28 -22.47
N ASP A 114 7.32 5.37 -21.76
CA ASP A 114 7.09 6.76 -22.21
C ASP A 114 5.66 7.11 -22.66
N MET A 115 4.65 6.27 -22.35
CA MET A 115 3.27 6.68 -22.60
C MET A 115 2.90 7.89 -21.73
N SER A 116 2.03 8.79 -22.24
CA SER A 116 1.57 9.95 -21.50
C SER A 116 0.80 9.55 -20.23
N PHE A 117 0.79 10.43 -19.22
CA PHE A 117 0.04 10.16 -17.99
C PHE A 117 -1.46 10.02 -18.23
N GLU A 118 -2.02 10.81 -19.15
CA GLU A 118 -3.43 10.70 -19.53
C GLU A 118 -3.74 9.34 -20.17
N SER A 119 -2.95 8.93 -21.17
CA SER A 119 -3.10 7.60 -21.80
C SER A 119 -2.93 6.46 -20.79
N PHE A 120 -2.03 6.62 -19.82
CA PHE A 120 -1.86 5.65 -18.73
C PHE A 120 -3.14 5.52 -17.89
N LEU A 121 -3.79 6.64 -17.53
CA LEU A 121 -5.08 6.62 -16.83
C LEU A 121 -6.18 5.96 -17.65
N ASP A 122 -6.25 6.23 -18.94
CA ASP A 122 -7.25 5.63 -19.83
C ASP A 122 -7.08 4.11 -19.90
N VAL A 123 -5.85 3.63 -20.05
CA VAL A 123 -5.55 2.19 -19.99
C VAL A 123 -5.99 1.57 -18.66
N LEU A 124 -5.78 2.27 -17.53
CA LEU A 124 -6.26 1.77 -16.25
C LEU A 124 -7.78 1.69 -16.20
N ILE A 125 -8.49 2.70 -16.67
CA ILE A 125 -9.97 2.74 -16.68
C ILE A 125 -10.54 1.62 -17.55
N ASP A 126 -9.96 1.37 -18.71
CA ASP A 126 -10.44 0.36 -19.66
C ASP A 126 -10.04 -1.07 -19.27
N THR A 127 -9.09 -1.23 -18.35
CA THR A 127 -8.63 -2.54 -17.91
C THR A 127 -9.51 -3.08 -16.77
N PRO A 128 -10.04 -4.30 -16.86
CA PRO A 128 -10.69 -4.94 -15.71
C PRO A 128 -9.74 -5.07 -14.51
N ILE A 129 -10.19 -4.69 -13.31
CA ILE A 129 -9.37 -4.63 -12.10
C ILE A 129 -8.66 -5.95 -11.74
N GLN A 130 -9.21 -7.08 -12.17
CA GLN A 130 -8.61 -8.41 -11.99
C GLN A 130 -7.31 -8.61 -12.79
N ARG A 131 -7.03 -7.73 -13.76
CA ARG A 131 -5.83 -7.72 -14.58
C ARG A 131 -4.79 -6.70 -14.12
N TYR A 132 -5.12 -5.87 -13.13
CA TYR A 132 -4.20 -4.84 -12.66
C TYR A 132 -2.89 -5.43 -12.13
N ASP A 133 -1.80 -4.78 -12.50
CA ASP A 133 -0.53 -4.96 -11.80
C ASP A 133 -0.65 -4.43 -10.36
N VAL A 134 0.05 -5.08 -9.43
CA VAL A 134 -0.02 -4.76 -8.00
C VAL A 134 0.40 -3.32 -7.66
N HIS A 135 1.23 -2.68 -8.51
CA HIS A 135 1.69 -1.32 -8.29
C HIS A 135 0.60 -0.27 -8.52
N VAL A 136 -0.39 -0.60 -9.34
CA VAL A 136 -1.53 0.29 -9.67
C VAL A 136 -2.85 -0.18 -9.07
N LEU A 137 -2.90 -1.38 -8.51
CA LEU A 137 -4.09 -1.89 -7.84
C LEU A 137 -4.46 -0.99 -6.64
N PRO A 138 -5.73 -0.58 -6.46
CA PRO A 138 -6.15 0.20 -5.31
C PRO A 138 -5.73 -0.43 -3.97
N GLN A 139 -5.38 0.39 -3.00
CA GLN A 139 -4.93 -0.07 -1.69
C GLN A 139 -6.06 -0.80 -0.94
N SER A 140 -7.30 -0.35 -1.14
CA SER A 140 -8.51 -1.03 -0.67
C SER A 140 -8.58 -2.48 -1.14
N HIS A 141 -8.21 -2.78 -2.39
CA HIS A 141 -8.15 -4.14 -2.93
C HIS A 141 -7.03 -4.99 -2.33
N LEU A 142 -5.94 -4.35 -1.90
CA LEU A 142 -4.82 -5.02 -1.24
C LEU A 142 -5.11 -5.35 0.23
N LEU A 143 -5.90 -4.51 0.90
CA LEU A 143 -6.03 -4.53 2.36
C LEU A 143 -7.43 -4.93 2.86
N CYS A 144 -8.47 -4.91 1.99
CA CYS A 144 -9.85 -5.18 2.39
C CYS A 144 -10.39 -6.47 1.78
N LEU A 145 -11.13 -7.23 2.54
CA LEU A 145 -11.93 -8.35 2.06
C LEU A 145 -13.41 -8.01 2.19
N GLY A 146 -14.06 -7.73 1.08
CA GLY A 146 -15.36 -7.07 1.06
C GLY A 146 -15.23 -5.69 1.74
N ARG A 147 -16.09 -5.43 2.72
CA ARG A 147 -16.08 -4.16 3.48
C ARG A 147 -15.15 -4.16 4.70
N GLN A 148 -14.39 -5.22 4.94
CA GLN A 148 -13.54 -5.35 6.12
C GLN A 148 -12.09 -5.02 5.80
N VAL A 149 -11.55 -3.98 6.42
CA VAL A 149 -10.10 -3.73 6.48
C VAL A 149 -9.46 -4.84 7.31
N ILE A 150 -8.51 -5.57 6.74
CA ILE A 150 -7.87 -6.71 7.41
C ILE A 150 -6.80 -6.29 8.42
N PRO A 151 -5.89 -5.35 8.11
CA PRO A 151 -4.97 -4.84 9.12
C PRO A 151 -5.71 -4.23 10.32
N LYS A 152 -5.20 -4.51 11.53
CA LYS A 152 -5.70 -3.89 12.79
C LYS A 152 -5.21 -2.46 12.95
N PHE A 153 -4.07 -2.15 12.33
CA PHE A 153 -3.46 -0.84 12.31
C PHE A 153 -3.14 -0.45 10.85
N VAL A 154 -3.53 0.75 10.45
CA VAL A 154 -3.18 1.32 9.14
C VAL A 154 -2.59 2.72 9.37
N GLY A 155 -1.30 2.87 9.11
CA GLY A 155 -0.61 4.15 9.14
C GLY A 155 -0.60 4.83 7.77
N ARG A 156 -0.27 6.12 7.73
CA ARG A 156 -0.06 6.91 6.50
C ARG A 156 1.42 7.20 6.29
N VAL A 157 1.88 7.10 5.06
CA VAL A 157 3.29 7.39 4.70
C VAL A 157 3.60 8.86 4.88
N GLU A 158 2.65 9.74 4.70
CA GLU A 158 2.77 11.18 4.88
C GLU A 158 3.09 11.57 6.34
N GLN A 159 2.76 10.71 7.29
CA GLN A 159 3.00 10.85 8.73
C GLN A 159 3.79 9.63 9.25
N ILE A 160 4.75 9.14 8.46
CA ILE A 160 5.34 7.82 8.67
C ILE A 160 6.09 7.70 9.99
N ASP A 161 6.81 8.73 10.38
CA ASP A 161 7.62 8.71 11.62
C ASP A 161 6.71 8.64 12.84
N GLU A 162 5.69 9.49 12.90
CA GLU A 162 4.70 9.49 13.99
C GLU A 162 3.91 8.17 14.05
N HIS A 163 3.40 7.71 12.90
CA HIS A 163 2.63 6.48 12.84
C HIS A 163 3.47 5.23 13.09
N TRP A 164 4.76 5.27 12.74
CA TRP A 164 5.69 4.19 13.08
C TRP A 164 5.94 4.11 14.58
N ASP A 165 6.10 5.24 15.26
CA ASP A 165 6.27 5.30 16.72
C ASP A 165 5.04 4.77 17.45
N ILE A 166 3.85 5.14 17.00
CA ILE A 166 2.59 4.62 17.54
C ILE A 166 2.52 3.09 17.35
N LEU A 167 2.78 2.61 16.13
CA LEU A 167 2.81 1.17 15.82
C LEU A 167 3.83 0.44 16.69
N ARG A 168 5.04 0.96 16.81
CA ARG A 168 6.11 0.40 17.62
C ARG A 168 5.68 0.24 19.07
N ASN A 169 5.07 1.26 19.67
CA ASN A 169 4.57 1.20 21.04
C ASN A 169 3.48 0.12 21.22
N ILE A 170 2.61 -0.06 20.23
CA ILE A 170 1.62 -1.15 20.23
C ILE A 170 2.33 -2.51 20.14
N LEU A 171 3.27 -2.68 19.22
CA LEU A 171 4.01 -3.92 19.02
C LEU A 171 4.85 -4.31 20.25
N LEU A 172 5.46 -3.35 20.93
CA LEU A 172 6.20 -3.58 22.17
C LEU A 172 5.29 -4.15 23.27
N ARG A 173 4.04 -3.69 23.38
CA ARG A 173 3.05 -4.25 24.32
C ARG A 173 2.66 -5.68 23.98
N GLU A 174 2.73 -6.06 22.72
CA GLU A 174 2.52 -7.43 22.23
C GLU A 174 3.81 -8.28 22.31
N GLY A 175 4.90 -7.76 22.89
CA GLY A 175 6.19 -8.43 23.00
C GLY A 175 7.01 -8.47 21.71
N ILE A 176 6.67 -7.63 20.72
CA ILE A 176 7.33 -7.57 19.42
C ILE A 176 8.20 -6.34 19.37
N ASN A 177 9.53 -6.51 19.33
CA ASN A 177 10.49 -5.41 19.29
C ASN A 177 10.93 -5.14 17.85
N VAL A 178 10.43 -4.05 17.26
CA VAL A 178 10.85 -3.54 15.94
C VAL A 178 11.83 -2.38 16.07
N MET A 179 12.43 -1.97 14.95
CA MET A 179 13.39 -0.84 14.93
C MET A 179 12.73 0.46 15.42
N GLU A 180 13.52 1.31 16.08
CA GLU A 180 13.07 2.63 16.54
C GLU A 180 12.63 3.53 15.39
N SER A 181 13.39 3.54 14.31
CA SER A 181 13.06 4.28 13.09
C SER A 181 13.10 3.38 11.86
N LEU A 182 12.33 3.74 10.86
CA LEU A 182 12.37 3.05 9.58
C LEU A 182 13.65 3.39 8.81
N PRO A 183 14.38 2.38 8.29
CA PRO A 183 15.51 2.66 7.42
C PRO A 183 15.02 3.35 6.14
N GLN A 184 15.66 4.43 5.77
CA GLN A 184 15.34 5.14 4.53
C GLN A 184 15.81 4.31 3.33
N LYS A 185 14.90 3.56 2.72
CA LYS A 185 15.11 2.78 1.50
C LYS A 185 14.34 3.41 0.34
N ASN A 186 15.05 3.65 -0.76
CA ASN A 186 14.45 4.21 -1.99
C ASN A 186 13.75 5.57 -1.80
N VAL A 187 14.21 6.38 -0.85
CA VAL A 187 13.76 7.76 -0.73
C VAL A 187 14.34 8.54 -1.90
N ARG A 188 13.47 8.92 -2.82
CA ARG A 188 13.89 9.75 -3.96
C ARG A 188 14.10 11.17 -3.48
N ARG A 189 15.29 11.67 -3.72
CA ARG A 189 15.61 13.10 -3.61
C ARG A 189 15.27 13.88 -4.90
N SER A 190 14.61 13.24 -5.89
CA SER A 190 14.19 13.95 -7.10
C SER A 190 13.27 15.10 -6.72
N GLU A 191 13.49 16.25 -7.32
CA GLU A 191 12.53 17.35 -7.31
C GLU A 191 11.14 16.75 -7.50
N LYS A 192 10.29 16.95 -6.51
CA LYS A 192 8.92 16.47 -6.57
C LYS A 192 8.26 17.32 -7.66
N ASN A 193 8.15 16.80 -8.87
CA ASN A 193 7.14 17.33 -9.77
C ASN A 193 5.86 17.42 -8.94
N SER A 194 5.36 18.62 -8.79
CA SER A 194 4.16 18.84 -7.99
C SER A 194 3.06 17.92 -8.52
N LEU A 195 2.26 17.30 -7.65
CA LEU A 195 1.10 16.52 -8.11
C LEU A 195 0.22 17.34 -9.05
N LYS A 196 0.21 18.69 -8.89
CA LYS A 196 -0.46 19.64 -9.79
C LYS A 196 0.00 19.57 -11.24
N GLU A 197 1.24 19.22 -11.53
CA GLU A 197 1.72 19.07 -12.90
C GLU A 197 1.04 17.90 -13.62
N TYR A 198 0.74 16.85 -12.88
CA TYR A 198 0.01 15.68 -13.39
C TYR A 198 -1.50 15.88 -13.35
N PHE A 199 -2.04 16.48 -12.30
CA PHE A 199 -3.46 16.71 -12.08
C PHE A 199 -3.83 18.20 -12.33
N HIS A 200 -3.45 18.71 -13.49
CA HIS A 200 -3.62 20.13 -13.85
C HIS A 200 -5.03 20.48 -14.33
N ASN A 201 -5.92 19.52 -14.47
CA ASN A 201 -7.32 19.72 -14.85
C ASN A 201 -8.25 18.69 -14.18
N ASP A 202 -9.53 19.04 -14.12
CA ASP A 202 -10.57 18.22 -13.49
C ASP A 202 -10.76 16.85 -14.16
N SER A 203 -10.51 16.74 -15.45
CA SER A 203 -10.63 15.46 -16.19
C SER A 203 -9.68 14.42 -15.63
N LEU A 204 -8.41 14.77 -15.44
CA LEU A 204 -7.39 13.85 -14.89
C LEU A 204 -7.68 13.51 -13.42
N ILE A 205 -8.17 14.48 -12.65
CA ILE A 205 -8.60 14.26 -11.25
C ILE A 205 -9.76 13.26 -11.21
N ASN A 206 -10.77 13.47 -12.04
CA ASN A 206 -11.95 12.60 -12.12
C ASN A 206 -11.59 11.17 -12.58
N LYS A 207 -10.69 11.03 -13.58
CA LYS A 207 -10.15 9.72 -13.99
C LYS A 207 -9.48 8.99 -12.82
N ALA A 208 -8.64 9.68 -12.05
CA ALA A 208 -7.99 9.08 -10.88
C ALA A 208 -8.99 8.75 -9.75
N LEU A 209 -9.98 9.58 -9.51
CA LEU A 209 -11.06 9.32 -8.55
C LEU A 209 -11.92 8.13 -8.96
N GLN A 210 -12.22 7.96 -10.24
CA GLN A 210 -12.91 6.77 -10.73
C GLN A 210 -12.17 5.48 -10.33
N LEU A 211 -10.84 5.50 -10.31
CA LEU A 211 -9.99 4.36 -9.99
C LEU A 211 -9.79 4.15 -8.48
N TYR A 212 -9.67 5.23 -7.71
CA TYR A 212 -9.16 5.20 -6.32
C TYR A 212 -10.09 5.86 -5.29
N SER A 213 -11.36 6.11 -5.62
CA SER A 213 -12.33 6.69 -4.67
C SER A 213 -12.47 5.88 -3.38
N ASP A 214 -12.41 4.55 -3.46
CA ASP A 214 -12.44 3.69 -2.27
C ASP A 214 -11.22 3.92 -1.36
N ASP A 215 -10.04 4.14 -1.93
CA ASP A 215 -8.82 4.45 -1.16
C ASP A 215 -8.96 5.79 -0.45
N VAL A 216 -9.50 6.82 -1.12
CA VAL A 216 -9.75 8.13 -0.53
C VAL A 216 -10.78 7.99 0.60
N ASN A 217 -11.91 7.37 0.35
CA ASN A 217 -13.00 7.23 1.31
C ASN A 217 -12.61 6.40 2.55
N LEU A 218 -11.79 5.35 2.37
CA LEU A 218 -11.40 4.48 3.47
C LEU A 218 -10.23 5.02 4.30
N PHE A 219 -9.27 5.67 3.64
CA PHE A 219 -7.99 5.99 4.27
C PHE A 219 -7.71 7.50 4.37
N TYR A 220 -8.49 8.36 3.69
CA TYR A 220 -8.27 9.81 3.61
C TYR A 220 -9.59 10.61 3.66
N ASN A 221 -10.64 10.07 4.29
CA ASN A 221 -11.96 10.71 4.40
C ASN A 221 -11.98 11.99 5.24
N ASP A 222 -10.90 12.29 5.92
CA ASP A 222 -10.67 13.50 6.72
C ASP A 222 -9.97 14.62 5.95
N THR A 223 -9.71 14.41 4.66
CA THR A 223 -8.91 15.30 3.82
C THR A 223 -9.63 15.57 2.49
N SER A 224 -9.70 16.83 2.07
CA SER A 224 -10.29 17.19 0.77
C SER A 224 -9.39 16.71 -0.38
N ILE A 225 -9.99 16.51 -1.56
CA ILE A 225 -9.25 16.16 -2.79
C ILE A 225 -8.21 17.23 -3.12
N ASP A 226 -8.56 18.50 -3.00
CA ASP A 226 -7.64 19.62 -3.23
C ASP A 226 -6.42 19.55 -2.31
N ASN A 227 -6.61 19.21 -1.04
CA ASN A 227 -5.51 19.05 -0.09
C ASN A 227 -4.62 17.85 -0.45
N LEU A 228 -5.20 16.75 -0.93
CA LEU A 228 -4.43 15.59 -1.40
C LEU A 228 -3.58 15.92 -2.63
N ILE A 229 -4.14 16.66 -3.61
CA ILE A 229 -3.42 17.06 -4.83
C ILE A 229 -2.36 18.13 -4.53
N ASN A 230 -2.63 19.02 -3.58
CA ASN A 230 -1.70 20.06 -3.18
C ASN A 230 -0.58 19.55 -2.25
N ASN A 231 -0.59 18.27 -1.86
CA ASN A 231 0.28 17.76 -0.80
C ASN A 231 0.25 18.64 0.47
N ALA A 232 -0.92 19.18 0.77
CA ALA A 232 -1.12 19.96 1.98
C ALA A 232 -0.82 19.09 3.22
N PRO A 233 -0.34 19.67 4.32
CA PRO A 233 -0.18 18.94 5.57
C PRO A 233 -1.50 18.26 5.93
N LEU A 234 -1.45 16.94 6.13
CA LEU A 234 -2.63 16.19 6.54
C LEU A 234 -2.97 16.50 8.00
N PRO A 235 -4.25 16.46 8.36
CA PRO A 235 -4.65 16.55 9.77
C PRO A 235 -3.89 15.49 10.59
N GLN A 236 -3.48 15.85 11.80
CA GLN A 236 -2.98 14.86 12.74
C GLN A 236 -4.11 13.92 13.12
N ILE A 237 -4.02 12.68 12.69
CA ILE A 237 -5.02 11.68 12.98
C ILE A 237 -4.41 10.50 13.72
N THR A 238 -5.20 9.90 14.59
CA THR A 238 -4.88 8.58 15.12
C THR A 238 -4.98 7.57 13.98
N PRO A 239 -3.92 6.78 13.74
CA PRO A 239 -3.96 5.72 12.72
C PRO A 239 -5.18 4.84 12.92
N LEU A 240 -5.77 4.38 11.81
CA LEU A 240 -6.92 3.49 11.87
C LEU A 240 -6.62 2.26 12.72
N GLN A 241 -7.13 2.26 13.94
CA GLN A 241 -7.15 1.07 14.79
C GLN A 241 -8.50 0.40 14.57
N SER A 242 -8.52 -0.69 13.81
CA SER A 242 -9.77 -1.36 13.51
C SER A 242 -10.33 -2.14 14.71
N ARG A 243 -10.98 -1.42 15.63
CA ARG A 243 -12.13 -1.97 16.35
C ARG A 243 -13.32 -1.82 15.42
N SER A 244 -13.65 -2.85 14.65
CA SER A 244 -14.79 -2.92 13.70
C SER A 244 -15.20 -1.55 13.12
N LEU A 245 -14.53 -1.12 12.05
CA LEU A 245 -15.08 -0.10 11.17
C LEU A 245 -16.37 -0.70 10.56
N LYS A 246 -17.51 -0.41 11.16
CA LYS A 246 -18.76 -0.41 10.42
C LYS A 246 -18.59 0.71 9.41
N LEU A 247 -18.50 0.37 8.13
CA LEU A 247 -18.60 1.35 7.05
C LEU A 247 -19.84 2.20 7.34
N SER A 248 -19.65 3.53 7.34
CA SER A 248 -20.72 4.48 7.56
C SER A 248 -21.88 4.18 6.61
N SER A 249 -23.07 4.45 7.04
CA SER A 249 -24.34 4.28 6.31
C SER A 249 -24.34 4.88 4.89
N TRP A 250 -23.41 5.77 4.58
CA TRP A 250 -23.28 6.41 3.27
C TRP A 250 -23.03 5.41 2.11
N LEU A 251 -22.29 4.30 2.34
CA LEU A 251 -22.07 3.27 1.32
C LEU A 251 -23.28 2.34 1.14
N GLN A 252 -24.22 2.30 2.09
CA GLN A 252 -25.45 1.54 1.92
C GLN A 252 -26.36 2.16 0.86
N ASP A 253 -26.35 3.50 0.73
CA ASP A 253 -27.30 4.21 -0.11
C ASP A 253 -26.82 4.39 -1.58
N HIS A 254 -25.53 4.24 -1.87
CA HIS A 254 -24.96 4.56 -3.18
C HIS A 254 -24.44 3.37 -4.00
N VAL A 255 -24.31 2.17 -3.43
CA VAL A 255 -23.73 1.01 -4.11
C VAL A 255 -24.74 -0.12 -4.35
N PHE A 256 -25.90 -0.12 -3.69
CA PHE A 256 -26.90 -1.20 -3.80
C PHE A 256 -28.22 -0.80 -4.41
N ASN A 257 -28.39 0.44 -4.90
CA ASN A 257 -29.56 0.88 -5.66
C ASN A 257 -29.17 1.23 -7.12
N ARG A 258 -28.33 0.42 -7.74
CA ARG A 258 -28.19 0.37 -9.21
C ARG A 258 -28.09 -1.07 -9.66
#